data_9c55a23c06904381a8abd259cafafc90
#
_entry.id   9c55a23c06904381a8abd259cafafc90
#
_cell.length_a   1.000
_cell.length_b   1.000
_cell.length_c   1.000
_cell.angle_alpha   90.00
_cell.angle_beta   90.00
_cell.angle_gamma   90.00
#
_symmetry.space_group_name_H-M   'P 1'
#
loop_
_entity.id
_entity.type
_entity.pdbx_description
1 polymer ?
#
loop_
_entity_poly.entity_id
_entity_poly.type
_entity_poly.pdbx_seq_one_letter_code
_entity_poly.pdbx_strand_id
1 'polypeptide(L)'
;EYDLIRLGDDNDGGYLVPNDLNGIVKNYSAGVGNLAKFEKDLKEKFLINSNMLDYNDIDENILPVGSKFLKKKISVGINKDELNINNWLQDERGEIIFKMDIEGDEYLTLASVSEENLKKMRILVLEIHDLRNLRNYFFFKTFEKIITKLNDVFYVCHLHVNNVSKVKNIGGYNIPDMLEITLIRKDRVKNFTGEFSVIPNKLDQKTVINKKEIFIDQKWYF
;
A
#
# COMPACT_ATOMS: atom_id res chain seq x y z
N GLU A 1 -0.63 6.34 -19.86
CA GLU A 1 -1.78 6.18 -18.95
C GLU A 1 -2.05 4.69 -18.78
N TYR A 2 -2.30 4.24 -17.54
CA TYR A 2 -2.69 2.86 -17.25
C TYR A 2 -4.12 2.85 -16.76
N ASP A 3 -4.91 1.89 -17.24
CA ASP A 3 -6.18 1.59 -16.60
C ASP A 3 -5.93 1.06 -15.18
N LEU A 4 -6.76 1.46 -14.24
CA LEU A 4 -6.77 0.86 -12.91
C LEU A 4 -7.60 -0.41 -12.93
N ILE A 5 -7.10 -1.43 -12.24
CA ILE A 5 -7.81 -2.69 -11.99
C ILE A 5 -7.94 -2.92 -10.50
N ARG A 6 -9.02 -3.59 -10.08
CA ARG A 6 -9.20 -3.98 -8.69
C ARG A 6 -8.66 -5.39 -8.47
N LEU A 7 -7.84 -5.53 -7.44
CA LEU A 7 -7.33 -6.80 -6.91
C LEU A 7 -7.71 -6.91 -5.44
N GLY A 8 -8.07 -8.10 -4.99
CA GLY A 8 -8.53 -8.37 -3.64
C GLY A 8 -10.04 -8.46 -3.51
N ASP A 9 -10.53 -8.33 -2.29
CA ASP A 9 -11.95 -8.47 -1.98
C ASP A 9 -12.78 -7.27 -2.42
N ASP A 10 -14.10 -7.47 -2.50
CA ASP A 10 -15.06 -6.40 -2.84
C ASP A 10 -15.26 -5.41 -1.68
N ASN A 11 -14.75 -5.72 -0.49
CA ASN A 11 -14.81 -4.90 0.70
C ASN A 11 -13.40 -4.57 1.18
N ASP A 12 -13.05 -5.01 2.39
CA ASP A 12 -11.72 -4.87 2.99
C ASP A 12 -10.68 -5.71 2.25
N GLY A 13 -9.44 -5.21 2.18
CA GLY A 13 -8.33 -5.92 1.52
C GLY A 13 -8.37 -5.92 -0.01
N GLY A 14 -9.19 -5.06 -0.63
CA GLY A 14 -9.22 -4.86 -2.08
C GLY A 14 -8.68 -3.49 -2.48
N TYR A 15 -7.71 -3.47 -3.40
CA TYR A 15 -6.99 -2.25 -3.79
C TYR A 15 -7.02 -2.03 -5.30
N LEU A 16 -7.03 -0.77 -5.74
CA LEU A 16 -6.86 -0.42 -7.14
C LEU A 16 -5.38 -0.25 -7.46
N VAL A 17 -4.95 -0.94 -8.49
CA VAL A 17 -3.57 -0.88 -8.98
C VAL A 17 -3.54 -0.58 -10.48
N PRO A 18 -2.50 0.10 -10.99
CA PRO A 18 -2.31 0.26 -12.43
C PRO A 18 -2.08 -1.11 -13.09
N ASN A 19 -2.72 -1.32 -14.24
CA ASN A 19 -2.58 -2.55 -15.03
C ASN A 19 -1.20 -2.61 -15.74
N ASP A 20 -0.13 -2.47 -14.96
CA ASP A 20 1.27 -2.60 -15.38
C ASP A 20 1.97 -3.76 -14.67
N LEU A 21 1.34 -4.93 -14.68
CA LEU A 21 1.80 -6.11 -13.94
C LEU A 21 2.69 -7.06 -14.75
N ASN A 22 2.70 -6.90 -16.08
CA ASN A 22 3.53 -7.76 -16.94
C ASN A 22 5.03 -7.55 -16.65
N GLY A 23 5.74 -8.65 -16.39
CA GLY A 23 7.16 -8.64 -16.04
C GLY A 23 7.45 -8.38 -14.55
N ILE A 24 6.43 -8.20 -13.69
CA ILE A 24 6.62 -8.27 -12.24
C ILE A 24 6.91 -9.72 -11.88
N VAL A 25 8.04 -9.93 -11.18
CA VAL A 25 8.51 -11.28 -10.84
C VAL A 25 7.85 -11.84 -9.57
N LYS A 26 7.44 -10.95 -8.66
CA LYS A 26 6.90 -11.35 -7.36
C LYS A 26 6.09 -10.25 -6.69
N ASN A 27 5.16 -10.66 -5.84
CA ASN A 27 4.50 -9.81 -4.87
C ASN A 27 5.12 -10.02 -3.48
N TYR A 28 5.23 -8.94 -2.73
CA TYR A 28 5.55 -8.93 -1.30
C TYR A 28 4.41 -8.25 -0.55
N SER A 29 3.75 -8.97 0.36
CA SER A 29 2.62 -8.45 1.15
C SER A 29 2.94 -8.52 2.64
N ALA A 30 2.96 -7.37 3.29
CA ALA A 30 3.09 -7.23 4.73
C ALA A 30 1.74 -6.80 5.34
N GLY A 31 1.29 -7.53 6.37
CA GLY A 31 -0.04 -7.37 6.94
C GLY A 31 -1.10 -7.98 6.03
N VAL A 32 -1.21 -9.30 6.07
CA VAL A 32 -2.15 -10.04 5.21
C VAL A 32 -3.44 -10.35 5.93
N GLY A 33 -3.38 -10.48 7.25
CA GLY A 33 -4.50 -10.98 8.03
C GLY A 33 -4.98 -12.34 7.49
N ASN A 34 -6.30 -12.54 7.52
CA ASN A 34 -6.92 -13.71 6.91
C ASN A 34 -7.64 -13.38 5.58
N LEU A 35 -7.11 -12.43 4.81
CA LEU A 35 -7.70 -11.91 3.57
C LEU A 35 -6.71 -11.95 2.40
N ALA A 36 -6.26 -13.15 2.01
CA ALA A 36 -5.26 -13.32 0.94
C ALA A 36 -5.84 -13.24 -0.49
N LYS A 37 -6.98 -12.57 -0.68
CA LYS A 37 -7.63 -12.49 -1.99
C LYS A 37 -6.84 -11.64 -2.99
N PHE A 38 -6.15 -10.59 -2.53
CA PHE A 38 -5.25 -9.78 -3.34
C PHE A 38 -4.13 -10.65 -3.94
N GLU A 39 -3.49 -11.45 -3.12
CA GLU A 39 -2.41 -12.36 -3.51
C GLU A 39 -2.93 -13.50 -4.40
N LYS A 40 -4.16 -13.95 -4.16
CA LYS A 40 -4.85 -14.93 -4.98
C LYS A 40 -5.13 -14.42 -6.39
N ASP A 41 -5.65 -13.20 -6.49
CA ASP A 41 -5.91 -12.54 -7.77
C ASP A 41 -4.61 -12.32 -8.57
N LEU A 42 -3.52 -11.92 -7.91
CA LEU A 42 -2.20 -11.81 -8.54
C LEU A 42 -1.72 -13.15 -9.10
N LYS A 43 -1.93 -14.25 -8.35
CA LYS A 43 -1.57 -15.58 -8.80
C LYS A 43 -2.44 -16.06 -9.95
N GLU A 44 -3.75 -15.95 -9.83
CA GLU A 44 -4.72 -16.49 -10.78
C GLU A 44 -4.73 -15.72 -12.11
N LYS A 45 -4.67 -14.39 -12.04
CA LYS A 45 -4.82 -13.52 -13.22
C LYS A 45 -3.49 -13.20 -13.90
N PHE A 46 -2.37 -13.17 -13.13
CA PHE A 46 -1.08 -12.69 -13.63
C PHE A 46 0.08 -13.68 -13.41
N LEU A 47 -0.18 -14.82 -12.78
CA LEU A 47 0.81 -15.84 -12.45
C LEU A 47 1.93 -15.34 -11.49
N ILE A 48 1.68 -14.26 -10.76
CA ILE A 48 2.61 -13.66 -9.80
C ILE A 48 2.48 -14.39 -8.46
N ASN A 49 3.57 -15.00 -7.99
CA ASN A 49 3.62 -15.63 -6.67
C ASN A 49 3.87 -14.55 -5.59
N SER A 50 3.40 -14.84 -4.37
CA SER A 50 3.52 -13.91 -3.24
C SER A 50 4.44 -14.45 -2.14
N ASN A 51 5.30 -13.57 -1.62
CA ASN A 51 5.91 -13.70 -0.32
C ASN A 51 5.07 -12.86 0.65
N MET A 52 4.51 -13.49 1.66
CA MET A 52 3.54 -12.91 2.58
C MET A 52 4.11 -12.89 3.99
N LEU A 53 3.75 -11.89 4.76
CA LEU A 53 4.21 -11.71 6.13
C LEU A 53 3.09 -11.15 6.99
N ASP A 54 2.91 -11.73 8.17
CA ASP A 54 2.02 -11.19 9.20
C ASP A 54 2.58 -11.51 10.59
N TYR A 55 2.25 -10.69 11.59
CA TYR A 55 2.58 -10.95 12.98
C TYR A 55 1.73 -12.06 13.57
N ASN A 56 0.48 -12.18 13.12
CA ASN A 56 -0.47 -13.21 13.55
C ASN A 56 -0.30 -14.48 12.72
N ASP A 57 -0.84 -15.59 13.26
CA ASP A 57 -1.04 -16.81 12.48
C ASP A 57 -2.16 -16.57 11.46
N ILE A 58 -2.00 -17.17 10.30
CA ILE A 58 -3.02 -17.17 9.25
C ILE A 58 -3.50 -18.60 8.99
N ASP A 59 -4.70 -18.73 8.45
CA ASP A 59 -5.16 -20.01 7.93
C ASP A 59 -4.37 -20.37 6.67
N GLU A 60 -3.54 -21.41 6.73
CA GLU A 60 -2.72 -21.84 5.60
C GLU A 60 -3.54 -22.23 4.36
N ASN A 61 -4.82 -22.55 4.52
CA ASN A 61 -5.71 -22.90 3.41
C ASN A 61 -6.03 -21.70 2.50
N ILE A 62 -5.83 -20.47 2.99
CA ILE A 62 -6.03 -19.26 2.17
C ILE A 62 -4.83 -18.94 1.29
N LEU A 63 -3.67 -19.55 1.53
CA LEU A 63 -2.44 -19.26 0.80
C LEU A 63 -2.54 -19.68 -0.66
N PRO A 64 -2.27 -18.79 -1.62
CA PRO A 64 -2.19 -19.17 -3.02
C PRO A 64 -1.05 -20.17 -3.26
N VAL A 65 -1.27 -21.13 -4.15
CA VAL A 65 -0.26 -22.13 -4.49
C VAL A 65 1.04 -21.48 -4.98
N GLY A 66 2.16 -21.88 -4.38
CA GLY A 66 3.48 -21.33 -4.68
C GLY A 66 3.84 -20.05 -3.94
N SER A 67 2.97 -19.59 -3.05
CA SER A 67 3.26 -18.48 -2.13
C SER A 67 4.03 -18.97 -0.89
N LYS A 68 4.70 -18.04 -0.20
CA LYS A 68 5.38 -18.28 1.05
C LYS A 68 4.81 -17.37 2.13
N PHE A 69 4.68 -17.86 3.33
CA PHE A 69 4.27 -17.10 4.50
C PHE A 69 5.36 -17.09 5.57
N LEU A 70 5.58 -15.94 6.20
CA LEU A 70 6.46 -15.75 7.33
C LEU A 70 5.68 -15.13 8.47
N LYS A 71 5.59 -15.82 9.61
CA LYS A 71 5.06 -15.25 10.83
C LYS A 71 6.11 -14.35 11.48
N LYS A 72 6.10 -13.09 11.13
CA LYS A 72 6.98 -12.04 11.67
C LYS A 72 6.28 -10.70 11.64
N LYS A 73 6.74 -9.77 12.49
CA LYS A 73 6.37 -8.36 12.39
C LYS A 73 7.30 -7.67 11.38
N ILE A 74 6.74 -6.94 10.42
CA ILE A 74 7.55 -6.04 9.60
C ILE A 74 7.83 -4.76 10.37
N SER A 75 9.08 -4.34 10.44
CA SER A 75 9.50 -3.14 11.16
C SER A 75 10.91 -2.72 10.77
N VAL A 76 11.59 -1.96 11.63
CA VAL A 76 13.01 -1.63 11.45
C VAL A 76 13.97 -2.80 11.74
N GLY A 77 13.47 -3.92 12.26
CA GLY A 77 14.24 -5.17 12.45
C GLY A 77 15.18 -5.17 13.64
N ILE A 78 14.73 -4.63 14.79
CA ILE A 78 15.54 -4.60 16.03
C ILE A 78 15.44 -5.93 16.79
N ASN A 79 14.26 -6.55 16.80
CA ASN A 79 13.98 -7.77 17.56
C ASN A 79 14.02 -9.02 16.66
N LYS A 80 14.15 -10.21 17.28
CA LYS A 80 14.22 -11.50 16.55
C LYS A 80 12.95 -11.81 15.75
N ASP A 81 11.79 -11.35 16.24
CA ASP A 81 10.49 -11.58 15.61
C ASP A 81 10.13 -10.49 14.60
N GLU A 82 11.05 -9.54 14.39
CA GLU A 82 10.91 -8.48 13.41
C GLU A 82 11.72 -8.78 12.15
N LEU A 83 11.22 -8.27 11.03
CA LEU A 83 11.89 -8.32 9.75
C LEU A 83 11.94 -6.92 9.13
N ASN A 84 13.12 -6.47 8.75
CA ASN A 84 13.29 -5.24 8.00
C ASN A 84 13.06 -5.49 6.50
N ILE A 85 12.41 -4.58 5.80
CA ILE A 85 12.14 -4.69 4.36
C ILE A 85 13.43 -4.88 3.56
N ASN A 86 14.52 -4.20 3.93
CA ASN A 86 15.78 -4.33 3.20
C ASN A 86 16.33 -5.76 3.25
N ASN A 87 16.22 -6.42 4.41
CA ASN A 87 16.62 -7.81 4.57
C ASN A 87 15.66 -8.76 3.84
N TRP A 88 14.36 -8.43 3.81
CA TRP A 88 13.36 -9.24 3.12
C TRP A 88 13.53 -9.22 1.60
N LEU A 89 14.01 -8.09 1.06
CA LEU A 89 14.24 -7.89 -0.36
C LEU A 89 15.70 -8.09 -0.81
N GLN A 90 16.61 -8.52 0.08
CA GLN A 90 18.05 -8.57 -0.19
C GLN A 90 18.42 -9.43 -1.40
N ASP A 91 17.72 -10.55 -1.61
CA ASP A 91 17.96 -11.49 -2.70
C ASP A 91 17.09 -11.25 -3.94
N GLU A 92 16.15 -10.28 -3.85
CA GLU A 92 15.28 -9.95 -4.98
C GLU A 92 16.04 -9.10 -6.01
N ARG A 93 15.95 -9.51 -7.28
CA ARG A 93 16.66 -8.85 -8.40
C ARG A 93 15.71 -8.30 -9.46
N GLY A 94 14.45 -8.71 -9.42
CA GLY A 94 13.43 -8.28 -10.38
C GLY A 94 12.56 -7.13 -9.87
N GLU A 95 11.66 -6.67 -10.72
CA GLU A 95 10.65 -5.70 -10.35
C GLU A 95 9.50 -6.39 -9.61
N ILE A 96 9.03 -5.75 -8.56
CA ILE A 96 8.02 -6.30 -7.65
C ILE A 96 6.81 -5.37 -7.52
N ILE A 97 5.69 -5.94 -7.08
CA ILE A 97 4.62 -5.21 -6.41
C ILE A 97 4.79 -5.42 -4.91
N PHE A 98 4.67 -4.36 -4.12
CA PHE A 98 4.75 -4.41 -2.67
C PHE A 98 3.48 -3.86 -2.06
N LYS A 99 2.82 -4.65 -1.20
CA LYS A 99 1.64 -4.23 -0.43
C LYS A 99 2.01 -4.14 1.04
N MET A 100 1.56 -3.10 1.72
CA MET A 100 1.75 -2.90 3.16
C MET A 100 0.50 -2.33 3.81
N ASP A 101 0.01 -3.07 4.81
CA ASP A 101 -1.10 -2.73 5.67
C ASP A 101 -0.79 -3.32 7.05
N ILE A 102 -0.15 -2.55 7.93
CA ILE A 102 0.47 -3.01 9.17
C ILE A 102 0.07 -2.21 10.41
N GLU A 103 -1.13 -1.64 10.37
CA GLU A 103 -1.86 -1.12 11.52
C GLU A 103 -1.09 -0.04 12.32
N GLY A 104 -0.36 0.86 11.62
CA GLY A 104 0.31 2.03 12.19
C GLY A 104 1.84 1.94 12.26
N ASP A 105 2.45 0.80 11.93
CA ASP A 105 3.92 0.67 11.86
C ASP A 105 4.52 1.10 10.50
N GLU A 106 3.70 1.64 9.57
CA GLU A 106 4.11 2.02 8.20
C GLU A 106 5.23 3.05 8.21
N TYR A 107 5.16 4.02 9.11
CA TYR A 107 6.03 5.20 9.08
C TYR A 107 7.52 4.87 9.29
N LEU A 108 7.84 4.19 10.38
CA LEU A 108 9.22 3.81 10.66
C LEU A 108 9.73 2.77 9.66
N THR A 109 8.86 1.87 9.25
CA THR A 109 9.15 0.84 8.25
C THR A 109 9.52 1.49 6.92
N LEU A 110 8.69 2.40 6.37
CA LEU A 110 8.98 3.13 5.12
C LEU A 110 10.20 4.04 5.24
N ALA A 111 10.39 4.70 6.39
CA ALA A 111 11.58 5.52 6.62
C ALA A 111 12.87 4.70 6.48
N SER A 112 12.87 3.43 6.91
CA SER A 112 14.03 2.54 6.91
C SER A 112 14.35 1.91 5.55
N VAL A 113 13.41 1.88 4.60
CA VAL A 113 13.63 1.25 3.28
C VAL A 113 14.71 1.98 2.52
N SER A 114 15.67 1.26 1.96
CA SER A 114 16.70 1.85 1.11
C SER A 114 16.13 2.31 -0.24
N GLU A 115 16.78 3.31 -0.83
CA GLU A 115 16.40 3.78 -2.17
C GLU A 115 16.52 2.67 -3.23
N GLU A 116 17.54 1.81 -3.11
CA GLU A 116 17.71 0.63 -3.96
C GLU A 116 16.48 -0.29 -3.92
N ASN A 117 15.96 -0.57 -2.72
CA ASN A 117 14.79 -1.43 -2.57
C ASN A 117 13.48 -0.73 -3.00
N LEU A 118 13.35 0.59 -2.79
CA LEU A 118 12.23 1.34 -3.37
C LEU A 118 12.22 1.24 -4.89
N LYS A 119 13.38 1.31 -5.55
CA LYS A 119 13.51 1.18 -7.02
C LYS A 119 13.17 -0.22 -7.54
N LYS A 120 13.17 -1.27 -6.71
CA LYS A 120 12.65 -2.60 -7.10
C LYS A 120 11.11 -2.62 -7.14
N MET A 121 10.45 -1.78 -6.34
CA MET A 121 9.00 -1.71 -6.28
C MET A 121 8.48 -0.94 -7.50
N ARG A 122 7.88 -1.64 -8.47
CA ARG A 122 7.21 -1.01 -9.61
C ARG A 122 5.89 -0.37 -9.16
N ILE A 123 5.16 -1.09 -8.33
CA ILE A 123 3.89 -0.66 -7.73
C ILE A 123 4.03 -0.83 -6.21
N LEU A 124 3.63 0.19 -5.47
CA LEU A 124 3.59 0.18 -4.01
C LEU A 124 2.16 0.49 -3.57
N VAL A 125 1.54 -0.44 -2.85
CA VAL A 125 0.19 -0.33 -2.30
C VAL A 125 0.31 -0.19 -0.79
N LEU A 126 -0.27 0.85 -0.24
CA LEU A 126 -0.19 1.18 1.18
C LEU A 126 -1.59 1.41 1.75
N GLU A 127 -1.88 0.88 2.93
CA GLU A 127 -2.86 1.46 3.82
C GLU A 127 -2.11 2.21 4.92
N ILE A 128 -2.34 3.53 5.00
CA ILE A 128 -1.68 4.42 5.96
C ILE A 128 -2.65 4.70 7.10
N HIS A 129 -2.21 4.42 8.32
CA HIS A 129 -2.99 4.60 9.53
C HIS A 129 -2.58 5.85 10.32
N ASP A 130 -3.39 6.21 11.32
CA ASP A 130 -3.08 7.24 12.32
C ASP A 130 -2.78 8.66 11.78
N LEU A 131 -3.30 9.01 10.60
CA LEU A 131 -3.13 10.36 10.02
C LEU A 131 -3.68 11.48 10.93
N ARG A 132 -4.56 11.14 11.90
CA ARG A 132 -4.97 12.08 12.96
C ARG A 132 -3.80 12.68 13.75
N ASN A 133 -2.63 12.02 13.74
CA ASN A 133 -1.42 12.45 14.42
C ASN A 133 -0.63 13.53 13.66
N LEU A 134 -1.04 13.91 12.44
CA LEU A 134 -0.42 14.99 11.66
C LEU A 134 -0.43 16.34 12.38
N ARG A 135 -1.30 16.54 13.39
CA ARG A 135 -1.27 17.70 14.29
C ARG A 135 -0.06 17.71 15.26
N ASN A 136 0.60 16.56 15.47
CA ASN A 136 1.83 16.46 16.25
C ASN A 136 3.02 16.81 15.36
N TYR A 137 3.83 17.77 15.77
CA TYR A 137 4.96 18.28 14.98
C TYR A 137 5.97 17.17 14.60
N PHE A 138 6.31 16.28 15.52
CA PHE A 138 7.30 15.22 15.26
C PHE A 138 6.74 14.18 14.30
N PHE A 139 5.48 13.78 14.46
CA PHE A 139 4.81 12.90 13.52
C PHE A 139 4.72 13.52 12.14
N PHE A 140 4.31 14.79 12.04
CA PHE A 140 4.25 15.53 10.78
C PHE A 140 5.62 15.55 10.07
N LYS A 141 6.71 15.84 10.82
CA LYS A 141 8.06 15.86 10.24
C LYS A 141 8.53 14.48 9.77
N THR A 142 8.13 13.41 10.44
CA THR A 142 8.40 12.04 10.00
C THR A 142 7.62 11.74 8.73
N PHE A 143 6.33 12.03 8.73
CA PHE A 143 5.45 11.86 7.57
C PHE A 143 5.95 12.64 6.36
N GLU A 144 6.27 13.93 6.51
CA GLU A 144 6.82 14.80 5.47
C GLU A 144 8.05 14.18 4.81
N LYS A 145 9.00 13.69 5.61
CA LYS A 145 10.22 13.01 5.09
C LYS A 145 9.90 11.76 4.30
N ILE A 146 8.95 10.95 4.77
CA ILE A 146 8.54 9.72 4.09
C ILE A 146 7.88 10.04 2.76
N ILE A 147 6.92 10.97 2.74
CA ILE A 147 6.23 11.37 1.51
C ILE A 147 7.21 11.99 0.52
N THR A 148 8.15 12.83 0.96
CA THR A 148 9.20 13.37 0.09
C THR A 148 10.02 12.24 -0.54
N LYS A 149 10.50 11.29 0.28
CA LYS A 149 11.27 10.13 -0.18
C LYS A 149 10.49 9.26 -1.19
N LEU A 150 9.20 9.03 -0.94
CA LEU A 150 8.35 8.28 -1.88
C LEU A 150 8.12 9.08 -3.16
N ASN A 151 7.89 10.39 -3.06
CA ASN A 151 7.72 11.27 -4.22
C ASN A 151 8.96 11.38 -5.10
N ASP A 152 10.15 11.12 -4.59
CA ASP A 152 11.36 11.07 -5.43
C ASP A 152 11.33 9.89 -6.40
N VAL A 153 10.69 8.78 -6.03
CA VAL A 153 10.68 7.52 -6.78
C VAL A 153 9.35 7.27 -7.51
N PHE A 154 8.23 7.68 -6.92
CA PHE A 154 6.88 7.31 -7.36
C PHE A 154 6.01 8.52 -7.72
N TYR A 155 4.98 8.24 -8.51
CA TYR A 155 3.76 9.05 -8.60
C TYR A 155 2.62 8.35 -7.87
N VAL A 156 1.76 9.12 -7.22
CA VAL A 156 0.48 8.61 -6.70
C VAL A 156 -0.45 8.38 -7.89
N CYS A 157 -0.97 7.18 -8.03
CA CYS A 157 -1.91 6.85 -9.10
C CYS A 157 -3.33 6.57 -8.60
N HIS A 158 -3.50 6.30 -7.31
CA HIS A 158 -4.81 6.15 -6.69
C HIS A 158 -4.80 6.50 -5.20
N LEU A 159 -5.91 7.07 -4.74
CA LEU A 159 -6.20 7.36 -3.33
C LEU A 159 -7.64 6.94 -3.03
N HIS A 160 -7.85 6.23 -1.93
CA HIS A 160 -9.18 5.89 -1.45
C HIS A 160 -9.23 5.98 0.08
N VAL A 161 -10.34 6.46 0.63
CA VAL A 161 -10.52 6.52 2.08
C VAL A 161 -11.29 5.30 2.55
N ASN A 162 -10.65 4.48 3.38
CA ASN A 162 -11.37 3.43 4.08
C ASN A 162 -12.53 4.02 4.90
N ASN A 163 -13.77 3.60 4.62
CA ASN A 163 -14.98 4.23 5.16
C ASN A 163 -15.30 3.88 6.62
N VAL A 164 -14.41 3.15 7.31
CA VAL A 164 -14.41 3.04 8.77
C VAL A 164 -13.65 4.19 9.43
N SER A 165 -12.86 4.91 8.66
CA SER A 165 -12.02 6.02 9.12
C SER A 165 -12.84 7.11 9.80
N LYS A 166 -12.21 7.77 10.79
CA LYS A 166 -12.72 9.02 11.35
C LYS A 166 -12.05 10.18 10.63
N VAL A 167 -12.81 11.20 10.30
CA VAL A 167 -12.28 12.41 9.67
C VAL A 167 -12.09 13.50 10.72
N LYS A 168 -10.93 14.15 10.74
CA LYS A 168 -10.64 15.30 11.60
C LYS A 168 -10.21 16.50 10.76
N ASN A 169 -10.65 17.69 11.15
CA ASN A 169 -10.12 18.92 10.57
C ASN A 169 -8.78 19.27 11.24
N ILE A 170 -7.71 19.35 10.43
CA ILE A 170 -6.37 19.72 10.85
C ILE A 170 -5.88 20.81 9.91
N GLY A 171 -5.67 22.02 10.43
CA GLY A 171 -5.20 23.15 9.63
C GLY A 171 -6.11 23.56 8.46
N GLY A 172 -7.42 23.30 8.55
CA GLY A 172 -8.39 23.60 7.50
C GLY A 172 -8.56 22.48 6.48
N TYR A 173 -7.87 21.33 6.65
CA TYR A 173 -8.00 20.13 5.83
C TYR A 173 -8.77 19.05 6.58
N ASN A 174 -9.67 18.39 5.88
CA ASN A 174 -10.36 17.20 6.39
C ASN A 174 -9.47 15.99 6.18
N ILE A 175 -8.85 15.52 7.25
CA ILE A 175 -7.89 14.42 7.26
C ILE A 175 -8.59 13.14 7.72
N PRO A 176 -8.69 12.11 6.88
CA PRO A 176 -9.13 10.79 7.31
C PRO A 176 -8.04 10.14 8.17
N ASP A 177 -8.44 9.26 9.08
CA ASP A 177 -7.49 8.56 9.94
C ASP A 177 -6.73 7.45 9.22
N MET A 178 -7.36 6.87 8.20
CA MET A 178 -6.82 5.79 7.36
C MET A 178 -7.00 6.14 5.89
N LEU A 179 -6.00 5.86 5.08
CA LEU A 179 -5.97 6.17 3.66
C LEU A 179 -5.25 5.08 2.87
N GLU A 180 -5.93 4.51 1.89
CA GLU A 180 -5.33 3.65 0.88
C GLU A 180 -4.63 4.49 -0.18
N ILE A 181 -3.38 4.16 -0.47
CA ILE A 181 -2.55 4.87 -1.45
C ILE A 181 -1.90 3.85 -2.37
N THR A 182 -2.10 3.99 -3.66
CA THR A 182 -1.35 3.24 -4.65
C THR A 182 -0.39 4.16 -5.40
N LEU A 183 0.86 3.74 -5.46
CA LEU A 183 1.93 4.46 -6.12
C LEU A 183 2.52 3.63 -7.26
N ILE A 184 2.92 4.31 -8.35
CA ILE A 184 3.63 3.71 -9.48
C ILE A 184 4.99 4.36 -9.65
N ARG A 185 6.04 3.58 -9.91
CA ARG A 185 7.38 4.10 -10.14
C ARG A 185 7.42 5.03 -11.36
N LYS A 186 8.10 6.16 -11.24
CA LYS A 186 8.08 7.27 -12.21
C LYS A 186 8.51 6.87 -13.61
N ASP A 187 9.50 6.00 -13.75
CA ASP A 187 10.00 5.51 -15.04
C ASP A 187 8.97 4.69 -15.84
N ARG A 188 7.90 4.25 -15.18
CA ARG A 188 6.79 3.54 -15.81
C ARG A 188 5.78 4.49 -16.47
N VAL A 189 5.81 5.78 -16.13
CA VAL A 189 4.85 6.78 -16.60
C VAL A 189 5.49 7.63 -17.71
N LYS A 190 5.15 7.35 -18.98
CA LYS A 190 5.72 8.07 -20.13
C LYS A 190 5.16 9.49 -20.29
N ASN A 191 3.88 9.68 -20.03
CA ASN A 191 3.19 10.95 -20.16
C ASN A 191 2.47 11.27 -18.84
N PHE A 192 3.11 12.06 -18.01
CA PHE A 192 2.49 12.57 -16.79
C PHE A 192 1.71 13.84 -17.13
N THR A 193 0.39 13.79 -17.05
CA THR A 193 -0.48 14.94 -17.38
C THR A 193 -0.66 15.88 -16.19
N GLY A 194 -0.37 15.41 -14.97
CA GLY A 194 -0.71 16.13 -13.73
C GLY A 194 -2.20 16.18 -13.42
N GLU A 195 -3.03 15.57 -14.27
CA GLU A 195 -4.46 15.48 -14.03
C GLU A 195 -4.78 14.32 -13.08
N PHE A 196 -5.59 14.60 -12.08
CA PHE A 196 -6.06 13.57 -11.15
C PHE A 196 -7.28 12.86 -11.73
N SER A 197 -7.31 11.54 -11.58
CA SER A 197 -8.52 10.77 -11.83
C SER A 197 -9.61 11.14 -10.80
N VAL A 198 -10.85 10.95 -11.20
CA VAL A 198 -12.01 11.18 -10.30
C VAL A 198 -11.88 10.27 -9.08
N ILE A 199 -11.96 10.84 -7.88
CA ILE A 199 -11.95 10.12 -6.61
C ILE A 199 -13.29 10.33 -5.89
N PRO A 200 -13.96 9.28 -5.42
CA PRO A 200 -13.60 7.86 -5.60
C PRO A 200 -13.67 7.41 -7.05
N ASN A 201 -12.86 6.45 -7.43
CA ASN A 201 -12.91 5.80 -8.73
C ASN A 201 -14.15 4.90 -8.81
N LYS A 202 -14.70 4.68 -10.01
CA LYS A 202 -15.85 3.79 -10.23
C LYS A 202 -15.63 2.33 -9.80
N LEU A 203 -14.37 1.92 -9.63
CA LEU A 203 -13.95 0.59 -9.17
C LEU A 203 -13.73 0.53 -7.66
N ASP A 204 -13.75 1.67 -6.95
CA ASP A 204 -13.66 1.68 -5.49
C ASP A 204 -14.86 0.99 -4.86
N GLN A 205 -14.62 0.32 -3.77
CA GLN A 205 -15.62 -0.38 -2.99
C GLN A 205 -15.51 0.05 -1.53
N LYS A 206 -16.65 0.07 -0.86
CA LYS A 206 -16.68 0.39 0.57
C LYS A 206 -16.13 -0.75 1.39
N THR A 207 -15.22 -0.48 2.30
CA THR A 207 -14.76 -1.46 3.30
C THR A 207 -15.93 -1.99 4.12
N VAL A 208 -16.86 -1.11 4.53
CA VAL A 208 -18.11 -1.49 5.21
C VAL A 208 -19.32 -1.02 4.41
N ILE A 209 -20.06 -1.96 3.84
CA ILE A 209 -21.18 -1.73 2.93
C ILE A 209 -22.23 -0.76 3.52
N ASN A 210 -22.57 -0.92 4.79
CA ASN A 210 -23.63 -0.15 5.46
C ASN A 210 -23.18 1.23 5.96
N LYS A 211 -21.89 1.60 5.80
CA LYS A 211 -21.40 2.93 6.11
C LYS A 211 -21.41 3.83 4.86
N LYS A 212 -21.50 5.14 5.09
CA LYS A 212 -21.36 6.13 4.01
C LYS A 212 -19.92 6.16 3.51
N GLU A 213 -19.77 6.41 2.22
CA GLU A 213 -18.48 6.74 1.61
C GLU A 213 -17.90 8.00 2.23
N ILE A 214 -16.59 8.05 2.38
CA ILE A 214 -15.86 9.24 2.82
C ILE A 214 -15.07 9.77 1.62
N PHE A 215 -15.38 11.01 1.24
CA PHE A 215 -14.71 11.66 0.12
C PHE A 215 -13.48 12.42 0.61
N ILE A 216 -12.39 12.30 -0.13
CA ILE A 216 -11.19 13.12 0.10
C ILE A 216 -11.51 14.57 -0.30
N ASP A 217 -11.08 15.52 0.53
CA ASP A 217 -11.21 16.96 0.22
C ASP A 217 -10.38 17.27 -1.05
N GLN A 218 -10.97 18.00 -1.99
CA GLN A 218 -10.31 18.38 -3.25
C GLN A 218 -8.97 19.11 -3.02
N LYS A 219 -8.79 19.74 -1.88
CA LYS A 219 -7.51 20.37 -1.48
C LYS A 219 -6.32 19.39 -1.40
N TRP A 220 -6.58 18.09 -1.42
CA TRP A 220 -5.51 17.09 -1.46
C TRP A 220 -4.88 16.93 -2.84
N TYR A 221 -5.53 17.47 -3.89
CA TYR A 221 -5.10 17.29 -5.28
C TYR A 221 -4.37 18.51 -5.87
N PHE A 222 -4.23 19.59 -5.09
CA PHE A 222 -3.63 20.83 -5.57
C PHE A 222 -2.46 21.30 -4.71
#